data_3cf8514c1b71b1e7e82596a96a778307
#
_entry.id   3cf8514c1b71b1e7e82596a96a778307
#
_cell.length_a   1.000
_cell.length_b   1.000
_cell.length_c   1.000
_cell.angle_alpha   90.00
_cell.angle_beta   90.00
_cell.angle_gamma   90.00
#
_symmetry.space_group_name_H-M   'P 1'
#
loop_
_entity.id
_entity.type
_entity.pdbx_description
1 polymer ?
#
loop_
_entity_poly.entity_id
_entity_poly.type
_entity_poly.pdbx_seq_one_letter_code
_entity_poly.pdbx_strand_id
1 'polypeptide(L)'
;MVLRESGQMYLESVLVLSEKDEPVRSLDVANHLGFSKPSVSRAMGKLKTEGYIKIDPQGYITLTEKGESIARNIYEKRIVLKEFIMSLGVNEKTAEADACRIEHVLSDEAFAALKKARNS
;
A
#
# COMPACT_ATOMS: atom_id res chain seq x y z
N MET A 1 -6.48 13.94 -9.26
CA MET A 1 -7.39 12.79 -9.11
C MET A 1 -6.92 11.92 -7.94
N VAL A 2 -7.81 11.66 -7.01
CA VAL A 2 -7.46 10.84 -5.86
C VAL A 2 -7.66 9.37 -6.21
N LEU A 3 -6.63 8.56 -6.01
CA LEU A 3 -6.69 7.14 -6.24
C LEU A 3 -7.60 6.49 -5.19
N ARG A 4 -8.48 5.60 -5.63
CA ARG A 4 -9.40 4.89 -4.73
C ARG A 4 -8.62 3.97 -3.77
N GLU A 5 -9.26 3.63 -2.66
CA GLU A 5 -8.70 2.76 -1.64
C GLU A 5 -8.15 1.45 -2.20
N SER A 6 -8.90 0.80 -3.10
CA SER A 6 -8.44 -0.45 -3.70
C SER A 6 -7.17 -0.25 -4.53
N GLY A 7 -7.08 0.85 -5.28
CA GLY A 7 -5.88 1.16 -6.05
C GLY A 7 -4.68 1.41 -5.16
N GLN A 8 -4.88 2.12 -4.06
CA GLN A 8 -3.84 2.36 -3.07
C GLN A 8 -3.34 1.05 -2.46
N MET A 9 -4.27 0.16 -2.15
CA MET A 9 -3.95 -1.16 -1.61
C MET A 9 -3.09 -1.99 -2.56
N TYR A 10 -3.42 -1.97 -3.86
CA TYR A 10 -2.62 -2.67 -4.87
C TYR A 10 -1.20 -2.10 -4.97
N LEU A 11 -1.07 -0.77 -4.98
CA LEU A 11 0.25 -0.13 -5.08
C LEU A 11 1.10 -0.45 -3.85
N GLU A 12 0.52 -0.42 -2.67
CA GLU A 12 1.22 -0.77 -1.45
C GLU A 12 1.68 -2.23 -1.49
N SER A 13 0.85 -3.14 -2.00
CA SER A 13 1.21 -4.55 -2.12
C SER A 13 2.41 -4.74 -3.04
N VAL A 14 2.45 -4.03 -4.16
CA VAL A 14 3.59 -4.10 -5.07
C VAL A 14 4.86 -3.60 -4.38
N LEU A 15 4.76 -2.50 -3.62
CA LEU A 15 5.90 -1.97 -2.88
C LEU A 15 6.44 -2.99 -1.88
N VAL A 16 5.56 -3.56 -1.05
CA VAL A 16 5.95 -4.52 -0.01
C VAL A 16 6.59 -5.76 -0.63
N LEU A 17 5.99 -6.31 -1.70
CA LEU A 17 6.52 -7.49 -2.36
C LEU A 17 7.84 -7.20 -3.07
N SER A 18 8.02 -6.00 -3.61
CA SER A 18 9.26 -5.61 -4.29
C SER A 18 10.46 -5.56 -3.34
N GLU A 19 10.23 -5.33 -2.06
CA GLU A 19 11.32 -5.26 -1.08
C GLU A 19 11.96 -6.61 -0.77
N LYS A 20 11.38 -7.70 -1.28
CA LYS A 20 11.92 -9.05 -1.08
C LYS A 20 12.93 -9.46 -2.16
N ASP A 21 13.37 -8.52 -3.00
CA ASP A 21 14.35 -8.74 -4.07
C ASP A 21 13.90 -9.77 -5.12
N GLU A 22 12.61 -10.08 -5.18
CA GLU A 22 12.06 -10.98 -6.19
C GLU A 22 11.16 -10.21 -7.13
N PRO A 23 11.15 -10.56 -8.43
CA PRO A 23 10.21 -9.90 -9.36
C PRO A 23 8.77 -10.15 -8.95
N VAL A 24 7.92 -9.12 -9.10
CA VAL A 24 6.52 -9.18 -8.68
C VAL A 24 5.61 -9.35 -9.90
N ARG A 25 4.70 -10.31 -9.83
CA ARG A 25 3.67 -10.54 -10.85
C ARG A 25 2.28 -10.37 -10.25
N SER A 26 1.27 -10.26 -11.12
CA SER A 26 -0.13 -10.16 -10.66
C SER A 26 -0.53 -11.31 -9.73
N LEU A 27 -0.01 -12.52 -9.97
CA LEU A 27 -0.29 -13.67 -9.12
C LEU A 27 0.22 -13.44 -7.70
N ASP A 28 1.39 -12.86 -7.56
CA ASP A 28 1.96 -12.57 -6.23
C ASP A 28 1.09 -11.58 -5.46
N VAL A 29 0.59 -10.56 -6.15
CA VAL A 29 -0.31 -9.57 -5.54
C VAL A 29 -1.63 -10.24 -5.14
N ALA A 30 -2.18 -11.09 -6.02
CA ALA A 30 -3.43 -11.81 -5.73
C ALA A 30 -3.28 -12.69 -4.49
N ASN A 31 -2.18 -13.43 -4.38
CA ASN A 31 -1.92 -14.30 -3.24
C ASN A 31 -1.72 -13.48 -1.96
N HIS A 32 -1.02 -12.36 -2.05
CA HIS A 32 -0.75 -11.50 -0.90
C HIS A 32 -2.04 -10.90 -0.33
N LEU A 33 -2.95 -10.47 -1.20
CA LEU A 33 -4.19 -9.82 -0.78
C LEU A 33 -5.36 -10.78 -0.58
N GLY A 34 -5.24 -12.01 -1.07
CA GLY A 34 -6.34 -12.97 -1.03
C GLY A 34 -7.46 -12.64 -2.02
N PHE A 35 -7.13 -11.97 -3.11
CA PHE A 35 -8.10 -11.58 -4.15
C PHE A 35 -8.00 -12.53 -5.34
N SER A 36 -9.06 -12.57 -6.16
CA SER A 36 -9.06 -13.42 -7.34
C SER A 36 -8.06 -12.91 -8.38
N LYS A 37 -7.42 -13.87 -9.08
CA LYS A 37 -6.44 -13.59 -10.12
C LYS A 37 -6.99 -12.68 -11.23
N PRO A 38 -8.20 -12.93 -11.78
CA PRO A 38 -8.75 -12.06 -12.81
C PRO A 38 -8.99 -10.63 -12.33
N SER A 39 -9.45 -10.45 -11.09
CA SER A 39 -9.68 -9.12 -10.52
C SER A 39 -8.39 -8.33 -10.41
N VAL A 40 -7.32 -8.99 -9.94
CA VAL A 40 -6.02 -8.34 -9.80
C VAL A 40 -5.43 -8.00 -11.16
N SER A 41 -5.52 -8.91 -12.14
CA SER A 41 -5.04 -8.64 -13.51
C SER A 41 -5.71 -7.40 -14.11
N ARG A 42 -7.03 -7.28 -13.95
CA ARG A 42 -7.75 -6.10 -14.45
C ARG A 42 -7.30 -4.83 -13.75
N ALA A 43 -7.13 -4.89 -12.43
CA ALA A 43 -6.68 -3.75 -11.64
C ALA A 43 -5.26 -3.32 -12.07
N MET A 44 -4.36 -4.27 -12.28
CA MET A 44 -3.00 -3.97 -12.73
C MET A 44 -2.99 -3.32 -14.10
N GLY A 45 -3.83 -3.81 -15.03
CA GLY A 45 -3.97 -3.21 -16.34
C GLY A 45 -4.43 -1.76 -16.27
N LYS A 46 -5.38 -1.46 -15.40
CA LYS A 46 -5.88 -0.10 -15.20
C LYS A 46 -4.80 0.80 -14.60
N LEU A 47 -4.09 0.32 -13.59
CA LEU A 47 -3.01 1.09 -12.96
C LEU A 47 -1.88 1.38 -13.95
N LYS A 48 -1.59 0.43 -14.83
CA LYS A 48 -0.61 0.62 -15.90
C LYS A 48 -1.05 1.74 -16.83
N THR A 49 -2.31 1.71 -17.27
CA THR A 49 -2.87 2.73 -18.16
C THR A 49 -2.82 4.11 -17.53
N GLU A 50 -3.05 4.19 -16.23
CA GLU A 50 -3.05 5.46 -15.50
C GLU A 50 -1.65 5.93 -15.08
N GLY A 51 -0.61 5.14 -15.39
CA GLY A 51 0.78 5.56 -15.17
C GLY A 51 1.34 5.32 -13.78
N TYR A 52 0.71 4.47 -12.98
CA TYR A 52 1.18 4.16 -11.63
C TYR A 52 2.17 2.99 -11.59
N ILE A 53 2.08 2.09 -12.56
CA ILE A 53 2.97 0.94 -12.65
C ILE A 53 3.41 0.71 -14.09
N LYS A 54 4.47 -0.08 -14.25
CA LYS A 54 4.93 -0.61 -15.53
C LYS A 54 4.86 -2.13 -15.46
N ILE A 55 4.51 -2.76 -16.56
CA ILE A 55 4.50 -4.22 -16.69
C ILE A 55 5.37 -4.57 -17.87
N ASP A 56 6.43 -5.35 -17.66
CA ASP A 56 7.34 -5.73 -18.72
C ASP A 56 6.79 -6.93 -19.52
N PRO A 57 7.46 -7.32 -20.63
CA PRO A 57 6.97 -8.44 -21.44
C PRO A 57 6.87 -9.78 -20.70
N GLN A 58 7.61 -9.97 -19.62
CA GLN A 58 7.55 -11.17 -18.81
C GLN A 58 6.43 -11.10 -17.75
N GLY A 59 5.73 -9.96 -17.66
CA GLY A 59 4.66 -9.78 -16.69
C GLY A 59 5.12 -9.26 -15.33
N TYR A 60 6.36 -8.83 -15.21
CA TYR A 60 6.88 -8.28 -13.97
C TYR A 60 6.41 -6.84 -13.79
N ILE A 61 5.94 -6.55 -12.58
CA ILE A 61 5.36 -5.25 -12.23
C ILE A 61 6.37 -4.43 -11.46
N THR A 62 6.55 -3.17 -11.87
CA THR A 62 7.37 -2.20 -11.13
C THR A 62 6.56 -0.93 -10.94
N LEU A 63 6.80 -0.23 -9.83
CA LEU A 63 6.15 1.05 -9.58
C LEU A 63 6.85 2.15 -10.39
N THR A 64 6.05 3.05 -10.95
CA THR A 64 6.58 4.29 -11.49
C THR A 64 6.88 5.23 -10.32
N GLU A 65 7.56 6.34 -10.57
CA GLU A 65 7.81 7.34 -9.54
C GLU A 65 6.50 7.80 -8.88
N LYS A 66 5.46 8.01 -9.71
CA LYS A 66 4.13 8.41 -9.24
C LYS A 66 3.51 7.33 -8.33
N GLY A 67 3.58 6.07 -8.75
CA GLY A 67 3.03 4.95 -7.99
C GLY A 67 3.81 4.72 -6.69
N GLU A 68 5.12 4.82 -6.75
CA GLU A 68 5.96 4.62 -5.56
C GLU A 68 5.69 5.68 -4.50
N SER A 69 5.53 6.94 -4.91
CA SER A 69 5.23 8.03 -3.99
C SER A 69 3.94 7.76 -3.20
N ILE A 70 2.90 7.32 -3.90
CA ILE A 70 1.62 6.99 -3.28
C ILE A 70 1.77 5.78 -2.34
N ALA A 71 2.44 4.72 -2.82
CA ALA A 71 2.61 3.49 -2.04
C ALA A 71 3.40 3.74 -0.76
N ARG A 72 4.47 4.52 -0.82
CA ARG A 72 5.28 4.85 0.35
C ARG A 72 4.51 5.69 1.36
N ASN A 73 3.71 6.65 0.88
CA ASN A 73 2.88 7.47 1.77
C ASN A 73 1.89 6.60 2.55
N ILE A 74 1.22 5.67 1.87
CA ILE A 74 0.26 4.76 2.51
C ILE A 74 0.97 3.83 3.50
N TYR A 75 2.11 3.27 3.09
CA TYR A 75 2.89 2.38 3.94
C TYR A 75 3.37 3.08 5.21
N GLU A 76 3.86 4.30 5.07
CA GLU A 76 4.30 5.12 6.20
C GLU A 76 3.14 5.43 7.16
N LYS A 77 1.97 5.75 6.61
CA LYS A 77 0.76 5.99 7.41
C LYS A 77 0.44 4.75 8.26
N ARG A 78 0.51 3.56 7.67
CA ARG A 78 0.24 2.32 8.39
C ARG A 78 1.19 2.13 9.57
N ILE A 79 2.49 2.31 9.34
CA ILE A 79 3.50 2.14 10.39
C ILE A 79 3.26 3.10 11.55
N VAL A 80 3.05 4.38 11.25
CA VAL A 80 2.82 5.40 12.28
C VAL A 80 1.55 5.10 13.08
N LEU A 81 0.47 4.75 12.38
CA LEU A 81 -0.81 4.41 13.04
C LEU A 81 -0.67 3.17 13.91
N LYS A 82 -0.04 2.13 13.40
CA LYS A 82 0.16 0.89 14.13
C LYS A 82 0.94 1.15 15.42
N GLU A 83 2.05 1.87 15.33
CA GLU A 83 2.86 2.19 16.50
C GLU A 83 2.10 3.01 17.53
N PHE A 84 1.32 4.00 17.07
CA PHE A 84 0.52 4.82 17.96
C PHE A 84 -0.53 3.99 18.70
N ILE A 85 -1.27 3.16 17.97
CA ILE A 85 -2.32 2.32 18.57
C ILE A 85 -1.71 1.34 19.56
N MET A 86 -0.58 0.73 19.22
CA MET A 86 0.12 -0.18 20.13
C MET A 86 0.60 0.54 21.39
N SER A 87 0.99 1.80 21.29
CA SER A 87 1.43 2.58 22.46
C SER A 87 0.30 2.78 23.46
N LEU A 88 -0.95 2.65 23.03
CA LEU A 88 -2.12 2.76 23.91
C LEU A 88 -2.48 1.42 24.57
N GLY A 89 -1.72 0.37 24.33
CA GLY A 89 -1.92 -0.93 24.92
C GLY A 89 -2.69 -1.92 24.06
N VAL A 90 -2.98 -1.57 22.81
CA VAL A 90 -3.66 -2.46 21.86
C VAL A 90 -2.65 -3.48 21.34
N ASN A 91 -3.07 -4.76 21.21
CA ASN A 91 -2.15 -5.78 20.72
C ASN A 91 -1.80 -5.57 19.25
N GLU A 92 -0.67 -6.13 18.84
CA GLU A 92 -0.11 -5.92 17.51
C GLU A 92 -1.07 -6.30 16.39
N LYS A 93 -1.73 -7.46 16.50
CA LYS A 93 -2.64 -7.94 15.46
C LYS A 93 -3.82 -6.99 15.23
N THR A 94 -4.43 -6.51 16.30
CA THR A 94 -5.54 -5.55 16.22
C THR A 94 -5.05 -4.20 15.69
N ALA A 95 -3.90 -3.73 16.17
CA ALA A 95 -3.32 -2.47 15.72
C ALA A 95 -3.02 -2.50 14.23
N GLU A 96 -2.45 -3.60 13.74
CA GLU A 96 -2.17 -3.77 12.32
C GLU A 96 -3.45 -3.72 11.48
N ALA A 97 -4.49 -4.45 11.90
CA ALA A 97 -5.76 -4.48 11.19
C ALA A 97 -6.41 -3.09 11.11
N ASP A 98 -6.42 -2.36 12.24
CA ASP A 98 -7.01 -1.04 12.29
C ASP A 98 -6.19 -0.02 11.47
N ALA A 99 -4.87 -0.07 11.58
CA ALA A 99 -3.99 0.80 10.82
C ALA A 99 -4.18 0.60 9.31
N CYS A 100 -4.34 -0.64 8.88
CA CYS A 100 -4.57 -0.98 7.48
C CYS A 100 -5.85 -0.36 6.93
N ARG A 101 -6.86 -0.19 7.77
CA ARG A 101 -8.11 0.48 7.36
C ARG A 101 -7.98 1.98 7.38
N ILE A 102 -7.42 2.53 8.46
CA ILE A 102 -7.32 3.97 8.68
C ILE A 102 -6.39 4.64 7.66
N GLU A 103 -5.33 3.94 7.22
CA GLU A 103 -4.33 4.51 6.32
C GLU A 103 -4.92 5.09 5.04
N HIS A 104 -6.04 4.55 4.58
CA HIS A 104 -6.68 4.99 3.34
C HIS A 104 -7.57 6.22 3.51
N VAL A 105 -7.98 6.52 4.73
CA VAL A 105 -8.91 7.62 5.00
C VAL A 105 -8.28 8.74 5.85
N LEU A 106 -7.08 8.53 6.33
CA LEU A 106 -6.37 9.51 7.17
C LEU A 106 -5.92 10.69 6.32
N SER A 107 -6.26 11.91 6.76
CA SER A 107 -5.81 13.11 6.06
C SER A 107 -4.30 13.31 6.22
N ASP A 108 -3.69 14.03 5.28
CA ASP A 108 -2.28 14.37 5.38
C ASP A 108 -2.00 15.27 6.59
N GLU A 109 -2.95 16.13 6.93
CA GLU A 109 -2.84 16.98 8.12
C GLU A 109 -2.77 16.16 9.41
N ALA A 110 -3.69 15.20 9.56
CA ALA A 110 -3.70 14.33 10.74
C ALA A 110 -2.45 13.46 10.78
N PHE A 111 -2.01 12.97 9.63
CA PHE A 111 -0.80 12.17 9.54
C PHE A 111 0.43 12.95 9.97
N ALA A 112 0.56 14.19 9.49
CA ALA A 112 1.67 15.05 9.89
C ALA A 112 1.68 15.29 11.41
N ALA A 113 0.51 15.49 11.99
CA ALA A 113 0.37 15.68 13.44
C ALA A 113 0.79 14.42 14.22
N LEU A 114 0.39 13.24 13.73
CA LEU A 114 0.78 11.96 14.36
C LEU A 114 2.27 11.71 14.27
N LYS A 115 2.89 12.01 13.14
CA LYS A 115 4.34 11.88 12.97
C LYS A 115 5.09 12.79 13.93
N LYS A 116 4.62 14.02 14.07
CA LYS A 116 5.22 14.99 14.98
C LYS A 116 5.13 14.51 16.43
N ALA A 117 3.98 14.00 16.84
CA ALA A 117 3.78 13.47 18.19
C ALA A 117 4.68 12.26 18.45
N ARG A 118 4.86 11.38 17.45
CA ARG A 118 5.72 10.21 17.55
C ARG A 118 7.17 10.60 17.79
N ASN A 119 7.62 11.70 17.17
CA ASN A 119 9.01 12.15 17.23
C ASN A 119 9.30 13.08 18.42
N SER A 120 8.31 13.32 19.25
CA SER A 120 8.45 14.21 20.42
C SER A 120 9.00 13.49 21.66
#